data_2043459ee69562d998efe614494220a3
#
_entry.id   2043459ee69562d998efe614494220a3
#
_cell.length_a   1.000
_cell.length_b   1.000
_cell.length_c   1.000
_cell.angle_alpha   90.00
_cell.angle_beta   90.00
_cell.angle_gamma   90.00
#
_symmetry.space_group_name_H-M   'P 1'
#
loop_
_entity.id
_entity.type
_entity.pdbx_description
1 polymer ?
#
loop_
_entity_poly.entity_id
_entity_poly.type
_entity_poly.pdbx_seq_one_letter_code
_entity_poly.pdbx_strand_id
1 'polypeptide(L)'
;MAKGIIYVMTTVVPGLIKIGKTGTDNFENRMYQLERNGYFNVVGLKRKFAIEVEDYDEKEKLLDEIFAKSNVQGSELFSLDVDLVVQLLSSFEGKQI
;
A
#
# COMPACT_ATOMS: atom_id res chain seq x y z
N MET A 1 7.58 1.10 19.69
CA MET A 1 7.52 0.42 18.39
C MET A 1 6.07 0.17 18.05
N ALA A 2 5.65 0.65 16.89
CA ALA A 2 4.25 0.53 16.48
C ALA A 2 4.10 -0.60 15.48
N LYS A 3 3.15 -1.50 15.74
CA LYS A 3 2.76 -2.53 14.81
C LYS A 3 1.61 -2.00 13.94
N GLY A 4 1.70 -2.21 12.66
CA GLY A 4 0.67 -1.77 11.73
C GLY A 4 0.72 -2.54 10.44
N ILE A 5 -0.10 -2.13 9.49
CA ILE A 5 -0.27 -2.84 8.23
C ILE A 5 0.17 -1.95 7.07
N ILE A 6 0.99 -2.52 6.20
CA ILE A 6 1.30 -1.94 4.89
C ILE A 6 0.49 -2.72 3.86
N TYR A 7 -0.21 -2.01 2.99
CA TYR A 7 -1.09 -2.63 2.01
C TYR A 7 -0.84 -2.10 0.62
N VAL A 8 -1.16 -2.93 -0.38
CA VAL A 8 -1.06 -2.57 -1.79
C VAL A 8 -2.42 -2.82 -2.43
N MET A 9 -2.90 -1.85 -3.19
CA MET A 9 -4.15 -1.96 -3.92
C MET A 9 -3.90 -1.70 -5.40
N THR A 10 -4.59 -2.44 -6.25
CA THR A 10 -4.61 -2.15 -7.69
C THR A 10 -5.71 -1.15 -7.98
N THR A 11 -5.63 -0.50 -9.14
CA THR A 11 -6.63 0.48 -9.58
C THR A 11 -7.19 0.07 -10.93
N VAL A 12 -8.16 0.85 -11.45
CA VAL A 12 -8.68 0.61 -12.80
C VAL A 12 -7.65 0.89 -13.88
N VAL A 13 -6.59 1.63 -13.54
CA VAL A 13 -5.54 1.95 -14.50
C VAL A 13 -4.44 0.89 -14.40
N PRO A 14 -4.17 0.12 -15.47
CA PRO A 14 -3.09 -0.86 -15.44
C PRO A 14 -1.75 -0.20 -15.13
N GLY A 15 -0.99 -0.81 -14.22
CA GLY A 15 0.32 -0.29 -13.83
C GLY A 15 0.28 0.85 -12.81
N LEU A 16 -0.90 1.30 -12.40
CA LEU A 16 -1.04 2.29 -11.35
C LEU A 16 -1.55 1.59 -10.08
N ILE A 17 -0.79 1.70 -9.00
CA ILE A 17 -1.09 1.03 -7.73
C ILE A 17 -1.05 2.04 -6.58
N LYS A 18 -1.68 1.66 -5.47
CA LYS A 18 -1.61 2.43 -4.23
C LYS A 18 -0.85 1.62 -3.19
N ILE A 19 0.13 2.24 -2.56
CA ILE A 19 0.84 1.68 -1.41
C ILE A 19 0.51 2.58 -0.22
N GLY A 20 -0.02 1.99 0.84
CA GLY A 20 -0.39 2.78 2.02
C GLY A 20 -0.14 2.03 3.30
N LYS A 21 -0.43 2.70 4.40
CA LYS A 21 -0.29 2.14 5.73
C LYS A 21 -1.50 2.46 6.57
N THR A 22 -1.77 1.63 7.56
CA THR A 22 -2.84 1.86 8.53
C THR A 22 -2.56 1.09 9.81
N GLY A 23 -3.20 1.49 10.91
CA GLY A 23 -3.15 0.70 12.14
C GLY A 23 -3.92 -0.60 11.99
N THR A 24 -3.56 -1.60 12.79
CA THR A 24 -4.18 -2.92 12.73
C THR A 24 -5.69 -2.87 12.99
N ASP A 25 -6.12 -2.01 13.91
CA ASP A 25 -7.53 -1.91 14.28
C ASP A 25 -8.38 -1.20 13.23
N ASN A 26 -7.75 -0.46 12.34
CA ASN A 26 -8.45 0.37 11.36
C ASN A 26 -8.37 -0.17 9.93
N PHE A 27 -7.72 -1.32 9.75
CA PHE A 27 -7.44 -1.86 8.42
C PHE A 27 -8.71 -2.09 7.60
N GLU A 28 -9.68 -2.81 8.14
CA GLU A 28 -10.90 -3.12 7.38
C GLU A 28 -11.70 -1.87 7.03
N ASN A 29 -11.79 -0.90 7.94
CA ASN A 29 -12.46 0.37 7.67
C ASN A 29 -11.75 1.12 6.55
N ARG A 30 -10.43 1.15 6.58
CA ARG A 30 -9.64 1.85 5.56
C ARG A 30 -9.80 1.21 4.20
N MET A 31 -9.74 -0.12 4.14
CA MET A 31 -9.94 -0.85 2.89
C MET A 31 -11.33 -0.59 2.32
N TYR A 32 -12.35 -0.68 3.16
CA TYR A 32 -13.72 -0.43 2.74
C TYR A 32 -13.88 0.99 2.17
N GLN A 33 -13.34 2.00 2.86
CA GLN A 33 -13.43 3.38 2.39
C GLN A 33 -12.76 3.57 1.03
N LEU A 34 -11.57 3.01 0.86
CA LEU A 34 -10.81 3.13 -0.38
C LEU A 34 -11.49 2.39 -1.54
N GLU A 35 -11.99 1.19 -1.26
CA GLU A 35 -12.68 0.39 -2.27
C GLU A 35 -13.96 1.07 -2.74
N ARG A 36 -14.65 1.77 -1.84
CA ARG A 36 -15.91 2.43 -2.14
C ARG A 36 -15.73 3.82 -2.74
N ASN A 37 -14.83 4.63 -2.17
CA ASN A 37 -14.71 6.04 -2.51
C ASN A 37 -13.54 6.36 -3.44
N GLY A 38 -12.59 5.43 -3.55
CA GLY A 38 -11.38 5.67 -4.31
C GLY A 38 -10.37 6.54 -3.56
N TYR A 39 -9.34 6.95 -4.25
CA TYR A 39 -8.26 7.75 -3.71
C TYR A 39 -7.77 8.71 -4.79
N PHE A 40 -7.67 9.99 -4.47
CA PHE A 40 -7.08 10.99 -5.35
C PHE A 40 -7.70 10.96 -6.76
N ASN A 41 -9.03 10.89 -6.83
CA ASN A 41 -9.81 10.79 -8.06
C ASN A 41 -9.59 9.49 -8.85
N VAL A 42 -8.92 8.50 -8.27
CA VAL A 42 -8.77 7.18 -8.85
C VAL A 42 -9.75 6.24 -8.19
N VAL A 43 -10.52 5.52 -8.98
CA VAL A 43 -11.54 4.59 -8.50
C VAL A 43 -11.18 3.15 -8.84
N GLY A 44 -11.99 2.19 -8.39
CA GLY A 44 -11.77 0.79 -8.68
C GLY A 44 -10.62 0.17 -7.92
N LEU A 45 -10.32 0.70 -6.74
CA LEU A 45 -9.27 0.15 -5.89
C LEU A 45 -9.67 -1.23 -5.38
N LYS A 46 -8.73 -2.18 -5.49
CA LYS A 46 -8.93 -3.55 -5.01
C LYS A 46 -7.73 -4.00 -4.21
N ARG A 47 -7.98 -4.72 -3.12
CA ARG A 47 -6.92 -5.27 -2.27
C ARG A 47 -6.08 -6.27 -3.05
N LYS A 48 -4.78 -6.09 -3.04
CA LYS A 48 -3.86 -7.03 -3.68
C LYS A 48 -3.01 -7.77 -2.64
N PHE A 49 -2.49 -7.04 -1.65
CA PHE A 49 -1.61 -7.61 -0.65
C PHE A 49 -1.63 -6.74 0.59
N ALA A 50 -1.48 -7.36 1.76
CA ALA A 50 -1.33 -6.63 3.02
C ALA A 50 -0.48 -7.46 3.97
N ILE A 51 0.37 -6.78 4.75
CA ILE A 51 1.25 -7.42 5.70
C ILE A 51 1.31 -6.60 6.99
N GLU A 52 1.18 -7.29 8.13
CA GLU A 52 1.34 -6.66 9.43
C GLU A 52 2.82 -6.71 9.82
N VAL A 53 3.40 -5.56 10.11
CA VAL A 53 4.84 -5.44 10.41
C VAL A 53 5.05 -4.56 11.63
N GLU A 54 6.22 -4.73 12.27
CA GLU A 54 6.70 -3.79 13.28
C GLU A 54 7.26 -2.56 12.58
N ASP A 55 7.20 -1.41 13.26
CA ASP A 55 7.75 -0.15 12.75
C ASP A 55 7.21 0.19 11.34
N TYR A 56 5.91 0.06 11.19
CA TYR A 56 5.27 0.23 9.87
C TYR A 56 5.49 1.62 9.27
N ASP A 57 5.66 2.64 10.09
CA ASP A 57 5.97 3.98 9.60
C ASP A 57 7.33 4.02 8.88
N GLU A 58 8.34 3.39 9.48
CA GLU A 58 9.68 3.35 8.89
C GLU A 58 9.69 2.51 7.61
N LYS A 59 8.96 1.41 7.62
CA LYS A 59 8.90 0.52 6.45
C LYS A 59 8.17 1.20 5.29
N GLU A 60 7.10 1.93 5.57
CA GLU A 60 6.41 2.68 4.51
C GLU A 60 7.32 3.79 3.96
N LYS A 61 8.05 4.47 4.83
CA LYS A 61 9.00 5.49 4.41
C LYS A 61 10.10 4.90 3.53
N LEU A 62 10.58 3.71 3.87
CA LEU A 62 11.57 3.01 3.05
C LEU A 62 11.01 2.70 1.65
N LEU A 63 9.78 2.24 1.58
CA LEU A 63 9.13 1.98 0.29
C LEU A 63 8.99 3.26 -0.53
N ASP A 64 8.61 4.37 0.11
CA ASP A 64 8.51 5.66 -0.55
C ASP A 64 9.84 6.09 -1.14
N GLU A 65 10.94 5.86 -0.42
CA GLU A 65 12.28 6.19 -0.89
C GLU A 65 12.71 5.29 -2.06
N ILE A 66 12.45 3.99 -1.95
CA ILE A 66 12.82 3.02 -3.00
C ILE A 66 12.07 3.33 -4.29
N PHE A 67 10.80 3.67 -4.19
CA PHE A 67 9.94 3.88 -5.36
C PHE A 67 9.66 5.35 -5.66
N ALA A 68 10.49 6.26 -5.13
CA ALA A 68 10.25 7.71 -5.24
C ALA A 68 10.09 8.17 -6.68
N LYS A 69 10.86 7.60 -7.61
CA LYS A 69 10.80 7.97 -9.02
C LYS A 69 9.50 7.55 -9.71
N SER A 70 8.79 6.60 -9.13
CA SER A 70 7.54 6.09 -9.66
C SER A 70 6.32 6.71 -8.99
N ASN A 71 6.55 7.55 -7.98
CA ASN A 71 5.47 8.18 -7.22
C ASN A 71 4.75 9.25 -8.05
N VAL A 72 3.43 9.27 -7.93
CA VAL A 72 2.59 10.24 -8.62
C VAL A 72 2.40 11.46 -7.70
N GLN A 73 3.15 12.51 -7.96
CA GLN A 73 2.99 13.85 -7.35
C GLN A 73 2.82 13.87 -5.83
N GLY A 74 3.65 13.10 -5.11
CA GLY A 74 3.60 13.12 -3.64
C GLY A 74 2.40 12.43 -3.02
N SER A 75 1.62 11.70 -3.82
CA SER A 75 0.51 10.89 -3.34
C SER A 75 1.00 9.51 -2.87
N GLU A 76 0.06 8.63 -2.54
CA GLU A 76 0.36 7.22 -2.28
C GLU A 76 0.18 6.35 -3.52
N LEU A 77 0.07 6.97 -4.70
CA LEU A 77 -0.04 6.25 -5.97
C LEU A 77 1.33 6.13 -6.63
N PHE A 78 1.57 4.97 -7.23
CA PHE A 78 2.84 4.66 -7.87
C PHE A 78 2.61 3.99 -9.22
N SER A 79 3.40 4.40 -10.21
CA SER A 79 3.40 3.77 -11.53
C SER A 79 4.42 2.63 -11.50
N LEU A 80 3.97 1.44 -11.13
CA LEU A 80 4.82 0.27 -10.87
C LEU A 80 4.09 -1.02 -11.21
N ASP A 81 4.88 -2.06 -11.50
CA ASP A 81 4.37 -3.42 -11.55
C ASP A 81 4.03 -3.89 -10.13
N VAL A 82 2.76 -4.22 -9.90
CA VAL A 82 2.30 -4.63 -8.59
C VAL A 82 3.01 -5.88 -8.07
N ASP A 83 3.36 -6.80 -8.96
CA ASP A 83 4.03 -8.04 -8.55
C ASP A 83 5.42 -7.77 -7.97
N LEU A 84 6.12 -6.78 -8.50
CA LEU A 84 7.41 -6.36 -7.95
C LEU A 84 7.26 -5.87 -6.51
N VAL A 85 6.25 -5.06 -6.24
CA VAL A 85 6.00 -4.54 -4.91
C VAL A 85 5.57 -5.65 -3.95
N VAL A 86 4.73 -6.57 -4.39
CA VAL A 86 4.30 -7.72 -3.59
C VAL A 86 5.51 -8.59 -3.22
N GLN A 87 6.42 -8.83 -4.16
CA GLN A 87 7.63 -9.59 -3.88
C GLN A 87 8.49 -8.91 -2.81
N LEU A 88 8.66 -7.61 -2.90
CA LEU A 88 9.44 -6.87 -1.91
C LEU A 88 8.78 -6.93 -0.54
N LEU A 89 7.47 -6.70 -0.47
CA LEU A 89 6.74 -6.75 0.80
C LEU A 89 6.74 -8.15 1.41
N SER A 90 6.70 -9.18 0.57
CA SER A 90 6.75 -10.57 1.03
C SER A 90 8.09 -10.91 1.71
N SER A 91 9.13 -10.13 1.44
CA SER A 91 10.43 -10.32 2.08
C SER A 91 10.51 -9.66 3.45
N PHE A 92 9.57 -8.82 3.82
CA PHE A 92 9.55 -8.20 5.14
C PHE A 92 9.17 -9.22 6.20
N GLU A 93 9.77 -9.07 7.38
CA GLU A 93 9.39 -9.86 8.55
C GLU A 93 8.03 -9.38 9.04
N GLY A 94 7.05 -10.27 8.99
CA GLY A 94 5.69 -9.90 9.40
C GLY A 94 4.70 -10.98 9.06
N LYS A 95 3.42 -10.68 9.30
CA LYS A 95 2.32 -11.61 9.08
C LYS A 95 1.47 -11.12 7.90
N GLN A 96 1.44 -11.91 6.84
CA GLN A 96 0.55 -11.62 5.71
C GLN A 96 -0.92 -11.78 6.14
N ILE A 97 -1.72 -10.83 5.72
CA ILE A 97 -3.16 -10.82 6.04
C ILE A 97 -3.95 -11.37 4.88
#